data_9594fbe5edf3b922ca3643ec3166a641
#
_entry.id   9594fbe5edf3b922ca3643ec3166a641
#
_cell.length_a   1.000
_cell.length_b   1.000
_cell.length_c   1.000
_cell.angle_alpha   90.00
_cell.angle_beta   90.00
_cell.angle_gamma   90.00
#
_symmetry.space_group_name_H-M   'P 1'
#
loop_
_entity.id
_entity.type
_entity.pdbx_description
1 polymer ?
#
loop_
_entity_poly.entity_id
_entity_poly.type
_entity_poly.pdbx_seq_one_letter_code
_entity_poly.pdbx_strand_id
1 'polypeptide(L)'
;MIAGHLQIKNDYYYMVLSYLDANGKRKQPWFPTGLPIKNNKKRAEKMLLELRQTYVPPAEHKSNGELSADMLFADYMELWLEVVRNSIEKTTFSSYTQMVKGKIAPYFRKTGVKLGELQARHIQSFYLYELKTVSASTVIHEHANIHKALKYA
;
A
#
# COMPACT_ATOMS: atom_id res chain seq x y z
N MET A 1 4.02 14.72 17.97
CA MET A 1 5.47 14.61 18.32
C MET A 1 5.88 13.16 18.13
N ILE A 2 6.99 12.91 17.39
CA ILE A 2 7.50 11.56 17.15
C ILE A 2 8.49 11.22 18.25
N ALA A 3 8.21 10.20 19.05
CA ALA A 3 9.13 9.62 20.01
C ALA A 3 10.00 8.54 19.33
N GLY A 4 11.16 8.23 19.91
CA GLY A 4 12.00 7.15 19.37
C GLY A 4 13.01 6.69 20.39
N HIS A 5 13.42 5.43 20.26
CA HIS A 5 14.46 4.81 21.07
C HIS A 5 15.29 3.84 20.26
N LEU A 6 16.45 3.48 20.77
CA LEU A 6 17.27 2.42 20.19
C LEU A 6 16.82 1.06 20.71
N GLN A 7 16.77 0.08 19.84
CA GLN A 7 16.57 -1.32 20.16
C GLN A 7 17.76 -2.14 19.64
N ILE A 8 18.08 -3.24 20.31
CA ILE A 8 19.12 -4.17 19.88
C ILE A 8 18.47 -5.43 19.35
N LYS A 9 18.90 -5.86 18.16
CA LYS A 9 18.49 -7.12 17.55
C LYS A 9 19.65 -7.69 16.75
N ASN A 10 19.98 -8.97 16.96
CA ASN A 10 21.06 -9.68 16.29
C ASN A 10 22.41 -8.91 16.36
N ASP A 11 22.76 -8.38 17.55
CA ASP A 11 23.99 -7.60 17.80
C ASP A 11 24.13 -6.28 17.03
N TYR A 12 23.01 -5.76 16.47
CA TYR A 12 22.96 -4.47 15.79
C TYR A 12 21.95 -3.53 16.45
N TYR A 13 22.23 -2.23 16.35
CA TYR A 13 21.28 -1.19 16.73
C TYR A 13 20.20 -1.01 15.66
N TYR A 14 18.96 -0.86 16.14
CA TYR A 14 17.80 -0.44 15.35
C TYR A 14 17.21 0.82 15.97
N MET A 15 16.77 1.72 15.13
CA MET A 15 16.00 2.89 15.54
C MET A 15 14.53 2.55 15.46
N VAL A 16 13.81 2.69 16.57
CA VAL A 16 12.37 2.48 16.64
C VAL A 16 11.70 3.82 16.86
N LEU A 17 10.91 4.27 15.91
CA LEU A 17 10.07 5.46 16.07
C LEU A 17 8.71 5.06 16.64
N SER A 18 8.08 5.96 17.38
CA SER A 18 6.73 5.76 17.92
C SER A 18 5.91 7.02 17.70
N TYR A 19 4.80 6.88 17.01
CA TYR A 19 3.85 7.97 16.78
C TYR A 19 2.41 7.41 16.73
N LEU A 20 1.44 8.31 16.87
CA LEU A 20 0.04 7.98 16.66
C LEU A 20 -0.33 8.32 15.21
N ASP A 21 -0.97 7.38 14.54
CA ASP A 21 -1.56 7.61 13.22
C ASP A 21 -2.80 8.51 13.31
N ALA A 22 -3.40 8.84 12.17
CA ALA A 22 -4.60 9.69 12.11
C ALA A 22 -5.80 9.11 12.86
N ASN A 23 -5.80 7.80 13.12
CA ASN A 23 -6.86 7.08 13.83
C ASN A 23 -6.55 6.92 15.34
N GLY A 24 -5.48 7.55 15.84
CA GLY A 24 -5.04 7.42 17.22
C GLY A 24 -4.34 6.09 17.54
N LYS A 25 -4.08 5.24 16.55
CA LYS A 25 -3.40 3.96 16.73
C LYS A 25 -1.89 4.16 16.74
N ARG A 26 -1.22 3.56 17.73
CA ARG A 26 0.24 3.63 17.85
C ARG A 26 0.93 2.81 16.75
N LYS A 27 1.83 3.44 16.01
CA LYS A 27 2.73 2.82 15.03
C LYS A 27 4.17 2.85 15.54
N GLN A 28 4.91 1.76 15.29
CA GLN A 28 6.30 1.62 15.72
C GLN A 28 7.15 1.04 14.59
N PRO A 29 7.47 1.82 13.54
CA PRO A 29 8.36 1.37 12.48
C PRO A 29 9.79 1.22 12.99
N TRP A 30 10.49 0.21 12.47
CA TRP A 30 11.88 -0.13 12.80
C TRP A 30 12.79 0.21 11.63
N PHE A 31 13.90 0.86 11.91
CA PHE A 31 14.91 1.26 10.93
C PHE A 31 16.26 0.66 11.32
N PRO A 32 16.89 -0.17 10.47
CA PRO A 32 18.23 -0.68 10.75
C PRO A 32 19.26 0.43 10.66
N THR A 33 20.18 0.50 11.61
CA THR A 33 21.32 1.44 11.57
C THR A 33 22.51 0.88 10.81
N GLY A 34 22.61 -0.45 10.64
CA GLY A 34 23.77 -1.15 10.15
C GLY A 34 24.98 -1.13 11.11
N LEU A 35 24.80 -0.61 12.34
CA LEU A 35 25.86 -0.46 13.32
C LEU A 35 25.83 -1.61 14.35
N PRO A 36 26.93 -2.38 14.52
CA PRO A 36 27.05 -3.35 15.60
C PRO A 36 27.13 -2.62 16.96
N ILE A 37 26.71 -3.33 18.03
CA ILE A 37 26.63 -2.73 19.38
C ILE A 37 27.99 -2.22 19.90
N LYS A 38 29.08 -2.85 19.52
CA LYS A 38 30.40 -2.51 20.04
C LYS A 38 30.84 -1.12 19.59
N ASN A 39 31.00 -0.21 20.55
CA ASN A 39 31.50 1.17 20.38
C ASN A 39 30.67 2.09 19.46
N ASN A 40 29.43 1.72 19.11
CA ASN A 40 28.60 2.50 18.17
C ASN A 40 27.37 3.18 18.79
N LYS A 41 27.18 3.11 20.11
CA LYS A 41 25.99 3.67 20.76
C LYS A 41 25.77 5.15 20.45
N LYS A 42 26.77 5.99 20.64
CA LYS A 42 26.69 7.43 20.36
C LYS A 42 26.35 7.75 18.90
N ARG A 43 26.89 6.94 17.98
CA ARG A 43 26.62 7.09 16.55
C ARG A 43 25.18 6.71 16.22
N ALA A 44 24.67 5.62 16.80
CA ALA A 44 23.29 5.20 16.66
C ALA A 44 22.30 6.21 17.25
N GLU A 45 22.64 6.81 18.42
CA GLU A 45 21.85 7.87 19.04
C GLU A 45 21.77 9.13 18.15
N LYS A 46 22.87 9.50 17.52
CA LYS A 46 22.89 10.64 16.56
C LYS A 46 21.98 10.35 15.36
N MET A 47 22.09 9.15 14.76
CA MET A 47 21.21 8.74 13.65
C MET A 47 19.72 8.74 14.06
N LEU A 48 19.42 8.31 15.28
CA LEU A 48 18.05 8.36 15.80
C LEU A 48 17.54 9.79 15.93
N LEU A 49 18.38 10.72 16.41
CA LEU A 49 18.00 12.13 16.52
C LEU A 49 17.71 12.73 15.15
N GLU A 50 18.58 12.52 14.17
CA GLU A 50 18.40 12.96 12.78
C GLU A 50 17.13 12.38 12.17
N LEU A 51 16.91 11.07 12.34
CA LEU A 51 15.71 10.41 11.84
C LEU A 51 14.43 11.00 12.46
N ARG A 52 14.41 11.28 13.77
CA ARG A 52 13.26 11.89 14.45
C ARG A 52 12.92 13.29 13.92
N GLN A 53 13.91 14.05 13.48
CA GLN A 53 13.73 15.40 12.93
C GLN A 53 13.25 15.39 11.49
N THR A 54 13.70 14.41 10.69
CA THR A 54 13.42 14.34 9.26
C THR A 54 12.29 13.39 8.88
N TYR A 55 11.93 12.48 9.79
CA TYR A 55 10.90 11.48 9.51
C TYR A 55 9.53 12.12 9.38
N VAL A 56 8.97 12.01 8.20
CA VAL A 56 7.58 12.33 7.93
C VAL A 56 6.82 11.00 7.90
N PRO A 57 5.88 10.76 8.84
CA PRO A 57 5.02 9.58 8.76
C PRO A 57 4.39 9.52 7.38
N PRO A 58 4.32 8.32 6.75
CA PRO A 58 3.55 8.17 5.53
C PRO A 58 2.19 8.79 5.80
N ALA A 59 1.79 9.77 4.97
CA ALA A 59 0.42 10.25 4.98
C ALA A 59 -0.43 9.01 4.71
N GLU A 60 -1.03 8.45 5.76
CA GLU A 60 -2.05 7.44 5.57
C GLU A 60 -3.11 8.18 4.77
N HIS A 61 -3.24 7.81 3.50
CA HIS A 61 -4.46 8.14 2.80
C HIS A 61 -5.56 7.68 3.75
N LYS A 62 -6.31 8.64 4.28
CA LYS A 62 -7.52 8.35 5.03
C LYS A 62 -8.46 7.66 4.05
N SER A 63 -8.25 6.39 3.83
CA SER A 63 -9.34 5.50 3.53
C SER A 63 -10.11 5.38 4.85
N ASN A 64 -10.86 6.42 5.20
CA ASN A 64 -12.09 6.18 5.91
C ASN A 64 -12.73 5.09 5.07
N GLY A 65 -13.04 3.92 5.65
CA GLY A 65 -13.65 2.81 4.93
C GLY A 65 -15.05 3.14 4.36
N GLU A 66 -15.36 4.40 4.20
CA GLU A 66 -16.51 4.92 3.48
C GLU A 66 -16.15 5.02 2.01
N LEU A 67 -16.82 4.18 1.24
CA LEU A 67 -16.85 4.26 -0.21
C LEU A 67 -17.33 5.67 -0.60
N SER A 68 -16.46 6.44 -1.25
CA SER A 68 -16.80 7.74 -1.77
C SER A 68 -16.76 7.71 -3.28
N ALA A 69 -17.76 8.32 -3.92
CA ALA A 69 -17.78 8.51 -5.37
C ALA A 69 -16.53 9.30 -5.86
N ASP A 70 -15.95 10.13 -5.01
CA ASP A 70 -14.74 10.92 -5.30
C ASP A 70 -13.44 10.14 -5.14
N MET A 71 -13.48 8.92 -4.58
CA MET A 71 -12.31 8.05 -4.46
C MET A 71 -11.78 7.66 -5.85
N LEU A 72 -10.46 7.61 -6.01
CA LEU A 72 -9.87 7.05 -7.23
C LEU A 72 -10.25 5.56 -7.36
N PHE A 73 -10.60 5.14 -8.55
CA PHE A 73 -10.90 3.72 -8.81
C PHE A 73 -9.71 2.81 -8.49
N ALA A 74 -8.48 3.31 -8.68
CA ALA A 74 -7.27 2.60 -8.26
C ALA A 74 -7.23 2.31 -6.76
N ASP A 75 -7.56 3.31 -5.93
CA ASP A 75 -7.56 3.17 -4.47
C ASP A 75 -8.71 2.28 -4.00
N TYR A 76 -9.87 2.35 -4.67
CA TYR A 76 -10.97 1.43 -4.45
C TYR A 76 -10.57 -0.03 -4.70
N MET A 77 -9.85 -0.32 -5.78
CA MET A 77 -9.38 -1.68 -6.09
C MET A 77 -8.42 -2.21 -5.01
N GLU A 78 -7.56 -1.35 -4.46
CA GLU A 78 -6.68 -1.73 -3.35
C GLU A 78 -7.47 -1.94 -2.03
N LEU A 79 -8.47 -1.11 -1.75
CA LEU A 79 -9.38 -1.28 -0.62
C LEU A 79 -10.16 -2.60 -0.72
N TRP A 80 -10.67 -2.94 -1.89
CA TRP A 80 -11.35 -4.21 -2.13
C TRP A 80 -10.46 -5.42 -1.82
N LEU A 81 -9.17 -5.37 -2.13
CA LEU A 81 -8.24 -6.44 -1.76
C LEU A 81 -8.22 -6.68 -0.25
N GLU A 82 -8.23 -5.64 0.57
CA GLU A 82 -8.24 -5.79 2.03
C GLU A 82 -9.58 -6.39 2.51
N VAL A 83 -10.70 -6.05 1.86
CA VAL A 83 -12.02 -6.64 2.17
C VAL A 83 -12.02 -8.14 1.91
N VAL A 84 -11.51 -8.59 0.76
CA VAL A 84 -11.55 -10.01 0.39
C VAL A 84 -10.43 -10.86 1.02
N ARG A 85 -9.44 -10.24 1.62
CA ARG A 85 -8.23 -10.88 2.15
C ARG A 85 -8.50 -12.12 3.02
N ASN A 86 -9.50 -12.01 3.90
CA ASN A 86 -9.83 -13.08 4.85
C ASN A 86 -10.91 -14.04 4.33
N SER A 87 -11.46 -13.80 3.15
CA SER A 87 -12.55 -14.59 2.56
C SER A 87 -12.10 -15.52 1.42
N ILE A 88 -10.82 -15.45 1.03
CA ILE A 88 -10.26 -16.25 -0.06
C ILE A 88 -8.95 -16.92 0.34
N GLU A 89 -8.59 -17.98 -0.35
CA GLU A 89 -7.33 -18.71 -0.17
C GLU A 89 -6.11 -17.84 -0.44
N LYS A 90 -5.02 -18.08 0.29
CA LYS A 90 -3.76 -17.29 0.21
C LYS A 90 -3.19 -17.22 -1.21
N THR A 91 -3.24 -18.31 -1.95
CA THR A 91 -2.76 -18.37 -3.34
C THR A 91 -3.61 -17.52 -4.27
N THR A 92 -4.93 -17.54 -4.11
CA THR A 92 -5.87 -16.69 -4.83
C THR A 92 -5.66 -15.22 -4.48
N PHE A 93 -5.49 -14.91 -3.19
CA PHE A 93 -5.21 -13.53 -2.75
C PHE A 93 -3.90 -13.01 -3.34
N SER A 94 -2.85 -13.84 -3.39
CA SER A 94 -1.57 -13.46 -4.02
C SER A 94 -1.76 -13.11 -5.50
N SER A 95 -2.51 -13.93 -6.24
CA SER A 95 -2.83 -13.68 -7.66
C SER A 95 -3.61 -12.39 -7.85
N TYR A 96 -4.64 -12.13 -7.02
CA TYR A 96 -5.41 -10.89 -7.06
C TYR A 96 -4.55 -9.68 -6.75
N THR A 97 -3.69 -9.77 -5.74
CA THR A 97 -2.77 -8.70 -5.36
C THR A 97 -1.83 -8.36 -6.51
N GLN A 98 -1.27 -9.37 -7.19
CA GLN A 98 -0.38 -9.16 -8.33
C GLN A 98 -1.11 -8.46 -9.49
N MET A 99 -2.34 -8.84 -9.81
CA MET A 99 -3.13 -8.20 -10.88
C MET A 99 -3.53 -6.78 -10.49
N VAL A 100 -4.06 -6.58 -9.29
CA VAL A 100 -4.54 -5.27 -8.85
C VAL A 100 -3.37 -4.30 -8.68
N LYS A 101 -2.37 -4.63 -7.87
CA LYS A 101 -1.25 -3.72 -7.57
C LYS A 101 -0.24 -3.63 -8.70
N GLY A 102 -0.09 -4.67 -9.52
CA GLY A 102 0.87 -4.72 -10.62
C GLY A 102 0.36 -4.13 -11.93
N LYS A 103 -0.96 -4.14 -12.15
CA LYS A 103 -1.56 -3.78 -13.46
C LYS A 103 -2.71 -2.79 -13.33
N ILE A 104 -3.78 -3.16 -12.65
CA ILE A 104 -5.04 -2.40 -12.62
C ILE A 104 -4.84 -1.05 -11.92
N ALA A 105 -4.38 -1.05 -10.67
CA ALA A 105 -4.23 0.18 -9.90
C ALA A 105 -3.23 1.17 -10.53
N PRO A 106 -2.04 0.77 -11.01
CA PRO A 106 -1.13 1.70 -11.68
C PRO A 106 -1.73 2.37 -12.91
N TYR A 107 -2.47 1.62 -13.74
CA TYR A 107 -3.13 2.18 -14.92
C TYR A 107 -4.21 3.22 -14.53
N PHE A 108 -5.13 2.85 -13.64
CA PHE A 108 -6.20 3.75 -13.24
C PHE A 108 -5.73 4.93 -12.38
N ARG A 109 -4.63 4.79 -11.64
CA ARG A 109 -4.00 5.90 -10.93
C ARG A 109 -3.42 6.93 -11.89
N LYS A 110 -2.81 6.46 -13.00
CA LYS A 110 -2.30 7.33 -14.06
C LYS A 110 -3.42 8.08 -14.81
N THR A 111 -4.57 7.43 -15.01
CA THR A 111 -5.71 8.05 -15.70
C THR A 111 -6.53 8.96 -14.80
N GLY A 112 -6.42 8.82 -13.46
CA GLY A 112 -7.11 9.67 -12.49
C GLY A 112 -8.62 9.44 -12.42
N VAL A 113 -9.14 8.31 -12.93
CA VAL A 113 -10.57 8.02 -12.96
C VAL A 113 -11.10 7.79 -11.55
N LYS A 114 -12.13 8.54 -11.14
CA LYS A 114 -12.84 8.37 -9.89
C LYS A 114 -13.86 7.24 -9.97
N LEU A 115 -14.17 6.63 -8.82
CA LEU A 115 -15.14 5.53 -8.73
C LEU A 115 -16.53 5.95 -9.28
N GLY A 116 -17.02 7.13 -8.90
CA GLY A 116 -18.30 7.65 -9.37
C GLY A 116 -18.33 8.07 -10.84
N GLU A 117 -17.15 8.25 -11.47
CA GLU A 117 -17.03 8.61 -12.88
C GLU A 117 -16.67 7.40 -13.76
N LEU A 118 -16.53 6.21 -13.16
CA LEU A 118 -16.15 5.00 -13.88
C LEU A 118 -17.23 4.60 -14.89
N GLN A 119 -16.80 4.43 -16.14
CA GLN A 119 -17.66 4.00 -17.24
C GLN A 119 -17.05 2.82 -17.98
N ALA A 120 -17.87 2.07 -18.69
CA ALA A 120 -17.43 0.92 -19.48
C ALA A 120 -16.27 1.26 -20.42
N ARG A 121 -16.27 2.45 -21.01
CA ARG A 121 -15.18 2.93 -21.88
C ARG A 121 -13.81 2.98 -21.18
N HIS A 122 -13.75 3.33 -19.90
CA HIS A 122 -12.51 3.39 -19.13
C HIS A 122 -11.93 1.99 -18.95
N ILE A 123 -12.80 1.03 -18.67
CA ILE A 123 -12.42 -0.39 -18.52
C ILE A 123 -12.01 -0.97 -19.88
N GLN A 124 -12.74 -0.67 -20.96
CA GLN A 124 -12.36 -1.10 -22.32
C GLN A 124 -11.00 -0.53 -22.75
N SER A 125 -10.73 0.73 -22.43
CA SER A 125 -9.42 1.35 -22.69
C SER A 125 -8.29 0.64 -21.94
N PHE A 126 -8.53 0.20 -20.70
CA PHE A 126 -7.58 -0.62 -19.95
C PHE A 126 -7.33 -1.96 -20.65
N TYR A 127 -8.37 -2.66 -21.10
CA TYR A 127 -8.18 -3.94 -21.81
C TYR A 127 -7.40 -3.79 -23.11
N LEU A 128 -7.69 -2.76 -23.90
CA LEU A 128 -6.92 -2.46 -25.13
C LEU A 128 -5.46 -2.11 -24.81
N TYR A 129 -5.21 -1.46 -23.68
CA TYR A 129 -3.85 -1.18 -23.22
C TYR A 129 -3.10 -2.47 -22.86
N GLU A 130 -3.71 -3.34 -22.04
CA GLU A 130 -3.09 -4.60 -21.58
C GLU A 130 -2.88 -5.58 -22.75
N LEU A 131 -3.81 -5.70 -23.70
CA LEU A 131 -3.69 -6.57 -24.86
C LEU A 131 -2.47 -6.29 -25.76
N LYS A 132 -1.81 -5.15 -25.58
CA LYS A 132 -0.54 -4.85 -26.28
C LYS A 132 0.64 -5.67 -25.75
N THR A 133 0.57 -6.14 -24.51
CA THR A 133 1.68 -6.77 -23.81
C THR A 133 1.36 -8.12 -23.19
N VAL A 134 0.08 -8.43 -22.99
CA VAL A 134 -0.37 -9.68 -22.38
C VAL A 134 -1.40 -10.42 -23.25
N SER A 135 -1.62 -11.69 -22.97
CA SER A 135 -2.60 -12.52 -23.68
C SER A 135 -4.04 -12.15 -23.31
N ALA A 136 -4.99 -12.47 -24.20
CA ALA A 136 -6.42 -12.32 -23.92
C ALA A 136 -6.86 -13.08 -22.66
N SER A 137 -6.27 -14.25 -22.39
CA SER A 137 -6.54 -15.02 -21.15
C SER A 137 -6.19 -14.21 -19.89
N THR A 138 -5.06 -13.48 -19.90
CA THR A 138 -4.67 -12.63 -18.77
C THR A 138 -5.68 -11.50 -18.58
N VAL A 139 -6.12 -10.84 -19.65
CA VAL A 139 -7.12 -9.77 -19.59
C VAL A 139 -8.47 -10.27 -19.05
N ILE A 140 -8.86 -11.50 -19.36
CA ILE A 140 -10.07 -12.13 -18.79
C ILE A 140 -9.94 -12.26 -17.26
N HIS A 141 -8.77 -12.63 -16.74
CA HIS A 141 -8.56 -12.68 -15.29
C HIS A 141 -8.57 -11.30 -14.63
N GLU A 142 -8.02 -10.30 -15.29
CA GLU A 142 -8.09 -8.89 -14.84
C GLU A 142 -9.53 -8.39 -14.85
N HIS A 143 -10.30 -8.68 -15.91
CA HIS A 143 -11.75 -8.41 -15.98
C HIS A 143 -12.50 -9.04 -14.80
N ALA A 144 -12.22 -10.31 -14.50
CA ALA A 144 -12.88 -11.01 -13.40
C ALA A 144 -12.60 -10.35 -12.04
N ASN A 145 -11.40 -9.80 -11.81
CA ASN A 145 -11.06 -9.06 -10.60
C ASN A 145 -11.83 -7.72 -10.53
N ILE A 146 -11.84 -6.95 -11.61
CA ILE A 146 -12.60 -5.68 -11.70
C ILE A 146 -14.09 -5.95 -11.47
N HIS A 147 -14.67 -6.94 -12.14
CA HIS A 147 -16.08 -7.29 -12.01
C HIS A 147 -16.44 -7.72 -10.58
N LYS A 148 -15.58 -8.53 -9.93
CA LYS A 148 -15.79 -8.92 -8.52
C LYS A 148 -15.73 -7.71 -7.60
N ALA A 149 -14.75 -6.82 -7.78
CA ALA A 149 -14.64 -5.61 -6.99
C ALA A 149 -15.89 -4.72 -7.14
N LEU A 150 -16.34 -4.48 -8.36
CA LEU A 150 -17.53 -3.62 -8.62
C LEU A 150 -18.83 -4.19 -8.09
N LYS A 151 -18.91 -5.48 -7.76
CA LYS A 151 -20.08 -6.04 -7.05
C LYS A 151 -20.15 -5.64 -5.57
N TYR A 152 -19.05 -5.12 -5.01
CA TYR A 152 -18.98 -4.63 -3.62
C TYR A 152 -19.12 -3.10 -3.53
N ALA A 153 -19.08 -2.39 -4.68
CA ALA A 153 -19.29 -0.96 -4.75
C ALA A 153 -20.80 -0.64 -4.71
#